data_6e0a59784fd6055a8d826b36ccaab304
#
_entry.id   6e0a59784fd6055a8d826b36ccaab304
#
_cell.length_a   1.000
_cell.length_b   1.000
_cell.length_c   1.000
_cell.angle_alpha   90.00
_cell.angle_beta   90.00
_cell.angle_gamma   90.00
#
_symmetry.space_group_name_H-M   'P 1'
#
loop_
_entity.id
_entity.type
_entity.pdbx_description
1 polymer ?
#
loop_
_entity_poly.entity_id
_entity_poly.type
_entity_poly.pdbx_seq_one_letter_code
_entity_poly.pdbx_strand_id
1 'polypeptide(L)'
;RSTLDRSSAASDVYKRQGESRDEKHPASQGWFEVSSWQHLIRQPKSATASTAGGHTAERCEHGEMIFTKDIDKVSPRLWEACSAGSTYSDVEIHFMRASGASRVQYLTIKLYQVIVSSVTPSVLSEGLPTEVFGLKYAAVSWDYVQQGIDGKTSGNSSGKWSLSKNNNTVTI
;
A
#
# COMPACT_ATOMS: atom_id res chain seq x y z
N ARG A 1 -10.28 -8.25 -3.65
CA ARG A 1 -9.90 -7.01 -4.34
C ARG A 1 -9.51 -5.96 -3.33
N SER A 2 -8.41 -5.28 -3.55
CA SER A 2 -7.92 -4.16 -2.74
C SER A 2 -8.01 -2.86 -3.56
N THR A 3 -8.25 -1.75 -2.89
CA THR A 3 -8.36 -0.42 -3.49
C THR A 3 -7.33 0.51 -2.88
N LEU A 4 -6.73 1.35 -3.69
CA LEU A 4 -5.70 2.32 -3.32
C LEU A 4 -6.24 3.74 -3.44
N ASP A 5 -6.08 4.55 -2.39
CA ASP A 5 -6.39 5.98 -2.40
C ASP A 5 -5.15 6.84 -2.17
N ARG A 6 -5.24 8.05 -2.62
CA ARG A 6 -4.29 9.12 -2.43
C ARG A 6 -4.96 10.27 -1.69
N SER A 7 -4.54 10.51 -0.45
CA SER A 7 -4.90 11.72 0.26
C SER A 7 -3.95 12.88 -0.13
N SER A 8 -4.49 14.02 -0.42
CA SER A 8 -3.79 15.18 -0.92
C SER A 8 -3.20 16.03 0.20
N ALA A 9 -1.91 16.34 0.15
CA ALA A 9 -1.46 17.63 0.66
C ALA A 9 -1.95 18.72 -0.29
N ALA A 10 -2.61 19.74 0.27
CA ALA A 10 -3.20 20.84 -0.48
C ALA A 10 -2.15 21.55 -1.35
N SER A 11 -2.25 21.44 -2.65
CA SER A 11 -2.02 22.45 -3.68
C SER A 11 -2.02 21.98 -5.11
N ASP A 12 -2.18 20.67 -5.42
CA ASP A 12 -2.39 20.28 -6.82
C ASP A 12 -3.47 19.20 -6.93
N VAL A 13 -4.72 19.66 -6.87
CA VAL A 13 -5.90 18.84 -7.17
C VAL A 13 -6.00 18.65 -8.68
N TYR A 14 -5.08 17.93 -9.27
CA TYR A 14 -5.39 17.22 -10.49
C TYR A 14 -6.16 15.97 -10.08
N LYS A 15 -7.46 16.00 -10.27
CA LYS A 15 -8.37 14.88 -10.06
C LYS A 15 -7.87 13.69 -10.85
N ARG A 16 -7.14 12.80 -10.23
CA ARG A 16 -6.80 11.49 -10.79
C ARG A 16 -8.06 10.65 -10.66
N GLN A 17 -8.82 10.56 -11.74
CA GLN A 17 -9.97 9.67 -11.80
C GLN A 17 -9.43 8.25 -11.98
N GLY A 18 -9.54 7.43 -10.93
CA GLY A 18 -9.39 5.99 -11.02
C GLY A 18 -10.58 5.34 -11.74
N GLU A 19 -10.55 4.03 -11.88
CA GLU A 19 -11.64 3.23 -12.46
C GLU A 19 -12.25 2.28 -11.42
N SER A 20 -12.21 2.64 -10.13
CA SER A 20 -12.87 1.84 -9.10
C SER A 20 -14.38 1.81 -9.33
N ARG A 21 -14.96 0.61 -9.27
CA ARG A 21 -16.41 0.34 -9.34
C ARG A 21 -17.06 0.19 -7.97
N ASP A 22 -16.30 0.40 -6.90
CA ASP A 22 -16.80 0.30 -5.53
C ASP A 22 -17.48 1.60 -5.12
N GLU A 23 -18.72 1.54 -4.65
CA GLU A 23 -19.50 2.69 -4.20
C GLU A 23 -18.85 3.43 -3.01
N LYS A 24 -18.14 2.70 -2.13
CA LYS A 24 -17.42 3.26 -0.98
C LYS A 24 -16.08 3.89 -1.37
N HIS A 25 -15.55 3.55 -2.54
CA HIS A 25 -14.26 3.98 -3.05
C HIS A 25 -14.41 4.52 -4.48
N PRO A 26 -15.12 5.65 -4.65
CA PRO A 26 -15.45 6.13 -5.98
C PRO A 26 -14.21 6.59 -6.74
N ALA A 27 -14.16 6.25 -8.02
CA ALA A 27 -13.11 6.66 -8.94
C ALA A 27 -12.87 8.18 -8.98
N SER A 28 -13.91 8.99 -8.74
CA SER A 28 -13.85 10.45 -8.69
C SER A 28 -12.97 10.99 -7.53
N GLN A 29 -12.73 10.18 -6.50
CA GLN A 29 -11.85 10.50 -5.38
C GLN A 29 -10.43 9.95 -5.54
N GLY A 30 -10.11 9.35 -6.69
CA GLY A 30 -8.78 8.83 -6.98
C GLY A 30 -8.58 7.35 -6.68
N TRP A 31 -9.63 6.63 -6.24
CA TRP A 31 -9.54 5.20 -5.98
C TRP A 31 -9.44 4.38 -7.26
N PHE A 32 -8.58 3.37 -7.24
CA PHE A 32 -8.47 2.36 -8.29
C PHE A 32 -8.30 0.97 -7.68
N GLU A 33 -8.67 -0.05 -8.43
CA GLU A 33 -8.60 -1.44 -7.99
C GLU A 33 -7.24 -2.05 -8.33
N VAL A 34 -6.74 -2.89 -7.41
CA VAL A 34 -5.57 -3.73 -7.66
C VAL A 34 -5.95 -5.21 -7.50
N SER A 35 -5.36 -6.06 -8.32
CA SER A 35 -5.65 -7.50 -8.36
C SER A 35 -4.80 -8.30 -7.41
N SER A 36 -3.58 -7.84 -7.10
CA SER A 36 -2.69 -8.47 -6.14
C SER A 36 -1.85 -7.46 -5.37
N TRP A 37 -1.40 -7.89 -4.22
CA TRP A 37 -0.49 -7.16 -3.35
C TRP A 37 0.49 -8.11 -2.69
N GLN A 38 1.74 -7.69 -2.58
CA GLN A 38 2.76 -8.36 -1.77
C GLN A 38 3.72 -7.36 -1.15
N HIS A 39 4.24 -7.71 0.01
CA HIS A 39 5.19 -6.89 0.75
C HIS A 39 6.13 -7.78 1.55
N LEU A 40 7.43 -7.47 1.52
CA LEU A 40 8.46 -8.13 2.30
C LEU A 40 8.92 -7.22 3.44
N ILE A 41 8.80 -7.71 4.67
CA ILE A 41 9.40 -7.11 5.86
C ILE A 41 10.39 -8.11 6.41
N ARG A 42 11.65 -7.72 6.58
CA ARG A 42 12.72 -8.60 7.02
C ARG A 42 13.50 -7.96 8.15
N GLN A 43 13.77 -8.74 9.20
CA GLN A 43 14.69 -8.38 10.27
C GLN A 43 16.01 -9.15 10.05
N PRO A 44 17.05 -8.52 9.50
CA PRO A 44 18.35 -9.20 9.36
C PRO A 44 18.99 -9.42 10.73
N LYS A 45 19.73 -10.52 10.84
CA LYS A 45 20.60 -10.77 11.99
C LYS A 45 21.96 -10.16 11.71
N SER A 46 22.57 -9.55 12.71
CA SER A 46 23.99 -9.17 12.62
C SER A 46 24.86 -10.42 12.38
N ALA A 47 25.70 -10.37 11.35
CA ALA A 47 26.64 -11.44 11.05
C ALA A 47 27.78 -11.55 12.10
N THR A 48 27.98 -10.53 12.91
CA THR A 48 28.95 -10.49 14.01
C THR A 48 28.30 -10.90 15.33
N ALA A 49 27.94 -12.17 15.44
CA ALA A 49 27.77 -12.81 16.74
C ALA A 49 29.17 -12.95 17.37
N SER A 50 29.67 -11.86 17.96
CA SER A 50 30.80 -11.91 18.87
C SER A 50 30.45 -12.85 20.04
N THR A 51 31.37 -13.69 20.45
CA THR A 51 31.30 -14.74 21.48
C THR A 51 30.92 -14.24 22.90
N ALA A 52 30.47 -13.00 23.07
CA ALA A 52 30.06 -12.36 24.32
C ALA A 52 28.61 -11.91 24.30
N GLY A 53 27.69 -12.85 24.03
CA GLY A 53 26.29 -12.82 24.43
C GLY A 53 25.47 -11.60 24.07
N GLY A 54 24.89 -11.57 22.90
CA GLY A 54 23.80 -10.65 22.56
C GLY A 54 23.53 -10.68 21.06
N HIS A 55 22.38 -11.22 20.65
CA HIS A 55 21.88 -11.02 19.28
C HIS A 55 21.51 -9.55 19.11
N THR A 56 22.37 -8.76 18.49
CA THR A 56 22.02 -7.38 18.10
C THR A 56 21.18 -7.48 16.82
N ALA A 57 19.92 -7.03 16.89
CA ALA A 57 19.09 -6.87 15.73
C ALA A 57 19.63 -5.69 14.89
N GLU A 58 19.81 -5.90 13.59
CA GLU A 58 20.09 -4.82 12.65
C GLU A 58 18.81 -4.03 12.37
N ARG A 59 18.92 -2.97 11.59
CA ARG A 59 17.76 -2.18 11.19
C ARG A 59 16.82 -3.04 10.33
N CYS A 60 15.53 -3.01 10.65
CA CYS A 60 14.50 -3.70 9.86
C CYS A 60 14.47 -3.18 8.42
N GLU A 61 14.42 -4.09 7.48
CA GLU A 61 14.31 -3.80 6.05
C GLU A 61 12.88 -4.01 5.57
N HIS A 62 12.32 -2.98 4.95
CA HIS A 62 11.08 -3.05 4.21
C HIS A 62 11.38 -3.03 2.71
N GLY A 63 11.01 -4.08 2.01
CA GLY A 63 11.05 -4.13 0.56
C GLY A 63 10.02 -3.19 -0.08
N GLU A 64 10.02 -3.13 -1.39
CA GLU A 64 8.94 -2.45 -2.12
C GLU A 64 7.61 -3.13 -1.83
N MET A 65 6.56 -2.33 -1.71
CA MET A 65 5.20 -2.82 -1.69
C MET A 65 4.73 -2.94 -3.14
N ILE A 66 4.55 -4.18 -3.61
CA ILE A 66 4.31 -4.49 -5.02
C ILE A 66 2.83 -4.77 -5.24
N PHE A 67 2.29 -4.21 -6.31
CA PHE A 67 0.90 -4.33 -6.72
C PHE A 67 0.80 -4.74 -8.18
N THR A 68 -0.25 -5.48 -8.51
CA THR A 68 -0.65 -5.76 -9.89
C THR A 68 -2.03 -5.18 -10.15
N LYS A 69 -2.24 -4.55 -11.29
CA LYS A 69 -3.53 -4.03 -11.74
C LYS A 69 -3.67 -4.11 -13.26
N ASP A 70 -4.89 -4.00 -13.74
CA ASP A 70 -5.15 -3.79 -15.16
C ASP A 70 -4.71 -2.36 -15.56
N ILE A 71 -4.23 -2.19 -16.78
CA ILE A 71 -3.93 -0.86 -17.32
C ILE A 71 -5.24 -0.09 -17.48
N ASP A 72 -5.28 1.12 -16.88
CA ASP A 72 -6.45 1.99 -16.83
C ASP A 72 -6.07 3.47 -16.96
N LYS A 73 -7.01 4.38 -16.74
CA LYS A 73 -6.80 5.84 -16.80
C LYS A 73 -5.75 6.37 -15.80
N VAL A 74 -5.47 5.63 -14.72
CA VAL A 74 -4.46 6.02 -13.73
C VAL A 74 -3.06 5.67 -14.22
N SER A 75 -2.91 4.67 -15.08
CA SER A 75 -1.62 4.13 -15.51
C SER A 75 -0.66 5.18 -16.04
N PRO A 76 -1.02 6.08 -16.99
CA PRO A 76 -0.11 7.12 -17.46
C PRO A 76 0.37 8.03 -16.33
N ARG A 77 -0.45 8.27 -15.31
CA ARG A 77 -0.07 9.09 -14.16
C ARG A 77 0.88 8.38 -13.20
N LEU A 78 0.74 7.06 -13.03
CA LEU A 78 1.72 6.26 -12.30
C LEU A 78 3.07 6.25 -13.00
N TRP A 79 3.08 6.15 -14.34
CA TRP A 79 4.29 6.18 -15.14
C TRP A 79 5.00 7.54 -15.07
N GLU A 80 4.22 8.62 -15.19
CA GLU A 80 4.71 9.99 -15.01
C GLU A 80 5.29 10.19 -13.60
N ALA A 81 4.57 9.75 -12.57
CA ALA A 81 5.01 9.88 -11.18
C ALA A 81 6.30 9.09 -10.89
N CYS A 82 6.42 7.89 -11.46
CA CYS A 82 7.64 7.10 -11.39
C CYS A 82 8.80 7.80 -12.09
N SER A 83 8.56 8.33 -13.31
CA SER A 83 9.59 9.02 -14.10
C SER A 83 10.06 10.31 -13.45
N ALA A 84 9.16 11.06 -12.83
CA ALA A 84 9.44 12.32 -12.16
C ALA A 84 9.98 12.16 -10.72
N GLY A 85 9.95 10.96 -10.15
CA GLY A 85 10.27 10.75 -8.74
C GLY A 85 9.33 11.49 -7.78
N SER A 86 8.07 11.67 -8.17
CA SER A 86 7.09 12.43 -7.39
C SER A 86 6.83 11.79 -6.04
N THR A 87 6.85 12.60 -4.97
CA THR A 87 6.52 12.16 -3.61
C THR A 87 5.05 12.48 -3.30
N TYR A 88 4.34 11.51 -2.77
CA TYR A 88 2.99 11.66 -2.22
C TYR A 88 3.06 11.72 -0.71
N SER A 89 2.24 12.59 -0.09
CA SER A 89 2.19 12.72 1.37
C SER A 89 1.78 11.41 2.04
N ASP A 90 0.73 10.81 1.50
CA ASP A 90 0.18 9.53 1.97
C ASP A 90 -0.55 8.78 0.86
N VAL A 91 -0.65 7.46 1.04
CA VAL A 91 -1.40 6.53 0.19
C VAL A 91 -2.11 5.55 1.11
N GLU A 92 -3.40 5.33 0.89
CA GLU A 92 -4.18 4.33 1.63
C GLU A 92 -4.50 3.12 0.76
N ILE A 93 -4.44 1.93 1.38
CA ILE A 93 -4.77 0.66 0.75
C ILE A 93 -5.84 0.00 1.60
N HIS A 94 -7.01 -0.24 1.01
CA HIS A 94 -8.14 -0.86 1.67
C HIS A 94 -8.36 -2.28 1.16
N PHE A 95 -8.41 -3.23 2.07
CA PHE A 95 -8.70 -4.63 1.77
C PHE A 95 -10.13 -4.94 2.18
N MET A 96 -10.91 -5.34 1.19
CA MET A 96 -12.33 -5.60 1.32
C MET A 96 -12.61 -7.10 1.23
N ARG A 97 -13.54 -7.59 2.03
CA ARG A 97 -14.07 -8.94 1.89
C ARG A 97 -15.59 -8.91 1.71
N ALA A 98 -16.14 -9.91 1.06
CA ALA A 98 -17.57 -10.08 0.96
C ALA A 98 -18.14 -10.54 2.31
N SER A 99 -19.22 -9.91 2.73
CA SER A 99 -19.99 -10.27 3.92
C SER A 99 -21.47 -10.22 3.56
N GLY A 100 -22.02 -11.33 3.07
CA GLY A 100 -23.37 -11.39 2.53
C GLY A 100 -23.53 -10.47 1.32
N ALA A 101 -24.50 -9.55 1.39
CA ALA A 101 -24.78 -8.57 0.34
C ALA A 101 -23.85 -7.33 0.38
N SER A 102 -22.97 -7.21 1.38
CA SER A 102 -22.11 -6.04 1.56
C SER A 102 -20.63 -6.41 1.51
N ARG A 103 -19.79 -5.41 1.20
CA ARG A 103 -18.34 -5.50 1.35
C ARG A 103 -17.92 -4.83 2.66
N VAL A 104 -17.06 -5.50 3.41
CA VAL A 104 -16.53 -4.99 4.68
C VAL A 104 -15.02 -4.86 4.58
N GLN A 105 -14.52 -3.68 4.95
CA GLN A 105 -13.11 -3.41 5.09
C GLN A 105 -12.58 -4.13 6.33
N TYR A 106 -11.53 -4.93 6.17
CA TYR A 106 -10.93 -5.70 7.26
C TYR A 106 -9.47 -5.34 7.53
N LEU A 107 -8.77 -4.76 6.55
CA LEU A 107 -7.40 -4.31 6.72
C LEU A 107 -7.22 -2.98 5.98
N THR A 108 -6.62 -2.03 6.67
CA THR A 108 -6.16 -0.75 6.12
C THR A 108 -4.66 -0.66 6.26
N ILE A 109 -3.97 -0.32 5.17
CA ILE A 109 -2.56 0.06 5.22
C ILE A 109 -2.46 1.51 4.78
N LYS A 110 -1.83 2.34 5.61
CA LYS A 110 -1.53 3.72 5.26
C LYS A 110 -0.03 3.91 5.19
N LEU A 111 0.43 4.41 4.05
CA LEU A 111 1.83 4.71 3.76
C LEU A 111 2.03 6.22 3.80
N TYR A 112 3.18 6.66 4.28
CA TYR A 112 3.53 8.07 4.40
C TYR A 112 4.82 8.38 3.64
N GLN A 113 4.87 9.55 2.98
CA GLN A 113 5.98 9.97 2.12
C GLN A 113 6.33 8.89 1.10
N VAL A 114 5.41 8.71 0.15
CA VAL A 114 5.39 7.59 -0.79
C VAL A 114 5.92 8.02 -2.14
N ILE A 115 6.76 7.20 -2.74
CA ILE A 115 7.18 7.30 -4.14
C ILE A 115 6.77 6.06 -4.92
N VAL A 116 6.46 6.24 -6.20
CA VAL A 116 6.35 5.13 -7.15
C VAL A 116 7.76 4.76 -7.56
N SER A 117 8.26 3.62 -7.08
CA SER A 117 9.66 3.20 -7.27
C SER A 117 9.88 2.42 -8.55
N SER A 118 8.85 1.76 -9.05
CA SER A 118 8.91 0.97 -10.29
C SER A 118 7.54 0.87 -10.94
N VAL A 119 7.51 0.76 -12.27
CA VAL A 119 6.31 0.41 -13.04
C VAL A 119 6.72 -0.47 -14.20
N THR A 120 6.05 -1.60 -14.35
CA THR A 120 6.29 -2.58 -15.41
C THR A 120 4.98 -2.90 -16.11
N PRO A 121 4.60 -2.16 -17.17
CA PRO A 121 3.44 -2.48 -17.99
C PRO A 121 3.73 -3.73 -18.84
N SER A 122 2.72 -4.56 -19.04
CA SER A 122 2.80 -5.76 -19.84
C SER A 122 1.53 -5.98 -20.65
N VAL A 123 1.69 -6.31 -21.93
CA VAL A 123 0.59 -6.70 -22.83
C VAL A 123 0.95 -8.06 -23.42
N LEU A 124 0.15 -9.06 -23.10
CA LEU A 124 0.27 -10.40 -23.69
C LEU A 124 -0.61 -10.48 -24.93
N SER A 125 -0.25 -11.39 -25.85
CA SER A 125 -1.04 -11.63 -27.07
C SER A 125 -2.48 -12.08 -26.78
N GLU A 126 -2.67 -12.76 -25.67
CA GLU A 126 -3.98 -13.16 -25.15
C GLU A 126 -4.10 -12.71 -23.71
N GLY A 127 -5.03 -11.80 -23.43
CA GLY A 127 -5.30 -11.28 -22.10
C GLY A 127 -5.50 -9.78 -22.05
N LEU A 128 -5.91 -9.27 -20.89
CA LEU A 128 -6.02 -7.85 -20.65
C LEU A 128 -4.62 -7.26 -20.37
N PRO A 129 -4.34 -6.04 -20.86
CA PRO A 129 -3.13 -5.32 -20.48
C PRO A 129 -3.05 -5.13 -18.98
N THR A 130 -1.93 -5.49 -18.39
CA THR A 130 -1.68 -5.38 -16.94
C THR A 130 -0.41 -4.60 -16.66
N GLU A 131 -0.28 -4.11 -15.45
CA GLU A 131 0.95 -3.50 -14.96
C GLU A 131 1.26 -3.93 -13.54
N VAL A 132 2.53 -4.06 -13.24
CA VAL A 132 3.07 -4.25 -11.90
C VAL A 132 3.75 -2.96 -11.49
N PHE A 133 3.43 -2.43 -10.32
CA PHE A 133 4.09 -1.24 -9.80
C PHE A 133 4.51 -1.41 -8.35
N GLY A 134 5.59 -0.72 -7.98
CA GLY A 134 6.17 -0.74 -6.65
C GLY A 134 6.03 0.61 -5.96
N LEU A 135 5.76 0.57 -4.66
CA LEU A 135 5.76 1.74 -3.78
C LEU A 135 6.83 1.60 -2.71
N LYS A 136 7.59 2.68 -2.49
CA LYS A 136 8.45 2.86 -1.32
C LYS A 136 7.89 4.00 -0.46
N TYR A 137 8.13 3.95 0.82
CA TYR A 137 7.56 4.87 1.79
C TYR A 137 8.53 5.12 2.96
N ALA A 138 8.32 6.19 3.70
CA ALA A 138 9.12 6.51 4.87
C ALA A 138 8.52 5.98 6.18
N ALA A 139 7.19 5.85 6.25
CA ALA A 139 6.51 5.25 7.39
C ALA A 139 5.23 4.52 6.94
N VAL A 140 4.76 3.61 7.78
CA VAL A 140 3.57 2.79 7.50
C VAL A 140 2.77 2.55 8.76
N SER A 141 1.44 2.47 8.63
CA SER A 141 0.55 1.92 9.65
C SER A 141 -0.31 0.80 9.06
N TRP A 142 -0.64 -0.15 9.90
CA TRP A 142 -1.52 -1.28 9.60
C TRP A 142 -2.64 -1.30 10.62
N ASP A 143 -3.88 -1.32 10.17
CA ASP A 143 -5.07 -1.39 11.00
C ASP A 143 -5.93 -2.56 10.54
N TYR A 144 -6.03 -3.59 11.39
CA TYR A 144 -6.84 -4.78 11.14
C TYR A 144 -8.08 -4.77 12.01
N VAL A 145 -9.23 -5.03 11.39
CA VAL A 145 -10.52 -5.13 12.06
C VAL A 145 -11.03 -6.56 11.94
N GLN A 146 -11.12 -7.25 13.07
CA GLN A 146 -11.70 -8.58 13.12
C GLN A 146 -13.22 -8.49 13.06
N GLN A 147 -13.82 -9.31 12.22
CA GLN A 147 -15.26 -9.48 12.14
C GLN A 147 -15.65 -10.84 12.70
N GLY A 148 -16.59 -10.84 13.63
CA GLY A 148 -17.19 -12.07 14.18
C GLY A 148 -18.07 -12.79 13.17
N ILE A 149 -18.44 -14.02 13.49
CA ILE A 149 -19.35 -14.85 12.67
C ILE A 149 -20.73 -14.19 12.49
N ASP A 150 -21.11 -13.35 13.46
CA ASP A 150 -22.34 -12.55 13.46
C ASP A 150 -22.28 -11.27 12.61
N GLY A 151 -21.17 -11.05 11.92
CA GLY A 151 -20.93 -9.86 11.09
C GLY A 151 -20.55 -8.60 11.86
N LYS A 152 -20.52 -8.64 13.20
CA LYS A 152 -20.09 -7.50 14.04
C LYS A 152 -18.57 -7.45 14.16
N THR A 153 -18.03 -6.26 14.33
CA THR A 153 -16.62 -6.07 14.65
C THR A 153 -16.33 -6.56 16.06
N SER A 154 -15.37 -7.47 16.21
CA SER A 154 -15.07 -8.13 17.50
C SER A 154 -13.71 -7.81 18.08
N GLY A 155 -12.88 -7.01 17.39
CA GLY A 155 -11.57 -6.59 17.87
C GLY A 155 -10.78 -5.86 16.80
N ASN A 156 -9.90 -4.97 17.24
CA ASN A 156 -9.01 -4.22 16.38
C ASN A 156 -7.56 -4.49 16.79
N SER A 157 -6.67 -4.56 15.81
CA SER A 157 -5.23 -4.63 16.03
C SER A 157 -4.54 -3.63 15.11
N SER A 158 -3.67 -2.82 15.69
CA SER A 158 -2.95 -1.79 14.94
C SER A 158 -1.44 -1.92 15.17
N GLY A 159 -0.67 -1.63 14.14
CA GLY A 159 0.77 -1.51 14.17
C GLY A 159 1.24 -0.32 13.35
N LYS A 160 2.40 0.20 13.66
CA LYS A 160 3.01 1.30 12.90
C LYS A 160 4.52 1.25 12.98
N TRP A 161 5.18 1.75 11.94
CA TRP A 161 6.62 1.81 11.89
C TRP A 161 7.12 2.96 11.03
N SER A 162 8.09 3.72 11.53
CA SER A 162 8.84 4.71 10.77
C SER A 162 10.20 4.14 10.37
N LEU A 163 10.45 4.05 9.06
CA LEU A 163 11.75 3.66 8.52
C LEU A 163 12.77 4.78 8.72
N SER A 164 12.36 6.04 8.65
CA SER A 164 13.25 7.18 8.84
C SER A 164 13.76 7.26 10.29
N LYS A 165 12.87 7.09 11.27
CA LYS A 165 13.19 7.17 12.70
C LYS A 165 13.52 5.83 13.36
N ASN A 166 13.27 4.71 12.65
CA ASN A 166 13.47 3.35 13.15
C ASN A 166 12.74 3.09 14.48
N ASN A 167 11.50 3.48 14.58
CA ASN A 167 10.65 3.30 15.76
C ASN A 167 9.17 3.14 15.40
N ASN A 168 8.33 2.83 16.39
CA ASN A 168 6.90 2.57 16.24
C ASN A 168 6.05 3.86 16.12
N THR A 169 6.43 4.80 15.31
CA THR A 169 5.70 6.04 15.01
C THR A 169 5.42 6.16 13.51
N VAL A 170 4.53 7.03 13.10
CA VAL A 170 4.34 7.47 11.71
C VAL A 170 4.86 8.89 11.48
N THR A 171 5.44 9.50 12.49
CA THR A 171 6.12 10.80 12.35
C THR A 171 7.39 10.61 11.52
N ILE A 172 7.60 11.48 10.57
CA ILE A 172 8.73 11.46 9.62
C ILE A 172 9.65 12.62 9.92
#